data_3b43101041711948bfb872d8f7e07c0a
#
_entry.id   3b43101041711948bfb872d8f7e07c0a
#
_cell.length_a   1.000
_cell.length_b   1.000
_cell.length_c   1.000
_cell.angle_alpha   90.00
_cell.angle_beta   90.00
_cell.angle_gamma   90.00
#
_symmetry.space_group_name_H-M   'P 1'
#
loop_
_entity.id
_entity.type
_entity.pdbx_description
1 polymer ?
#
loop_
_entity_poly.entity_id
_entity_poly.type
_entity_poly.pdbx_seq_one_letter_code
_entity_poly.pdbx_strand_id
1 'polypeptide(L)'
;MTLRKIVLALASAAALSGCAIRVPAPKSAAAGPQDALAAWSRVLYRFVDERGKIDFSGVAANRGDLDAYVSWIAQVSPTSSPAEFSESGATLAYYVNAYNALALYNVIAAGIPPELSSIKVRFFYRDRLLMGGAWISLYALENRLIRPLGEPRVHFALNCMVRRCPRLPRYPFDAGELDAQLDSAARLFFSEERNVRLDPGRRTVRFSEILRFYTKDFLRKAPSLIAYANLYRVEKIPLDWSVEFIPYDWTLNRQ
;
A
#
# COMPACT_ATOMS: atom_id res chain seq x y z
N MET A 1 -2.08 -29.14 58.63
CA MET A 1 -1.67 -27.85 58.07
C MET A 1 -0.73 -28.10 56.92
N THR A 2 -1.22 -28.09 55.69
CA THR A 2 -0.49 -28.42 54.45
C THR A 2 -0.35 -27.13 53.63
N LEU A 3 0.87 -26.60 53.54
CA LEU A 3 1.23 -25.44 52.70
C LEU A 3 1.14 -25.84 51.21
N ARG A 4 0.22 -25.28 50.47
CA ARG A 4 0.21 -25.33 48.98
C ARG A 4 1.25 -24.34 48.44
N LYS A 5 2.27 -24.88 47.80
CA LYS A 5 3.23 -24.09 47.01
C LYS A 5 2.55 -23.64 45.71
N ILE A 6 2.33 -22.35 45.56
CA ILE A 6 1.91 -21.73 44.30
C ILE A 6 3.19 -21.59 43.46
N VAL A 7 3.28 -22.36 42.38
CA VAL A 7 4.32 -22.18 41.34
C VAL A 7 3.80 -21.11 40.35
N LEU A 8 4.38 -19.92 40.43
CA LEU A 8 4.20 -18.88 39.41
C LEU A 8 4.98 -19.30 38.15
N ALA A 9 4.26 -19.71 37.10
CA ALA A 9 4.84 -19.89 35.79
C ALA A 9 5.02 -18.51 35.15
N LEU A 10 6.26 -17.99 35.13
CA LEU A 10 6.66 -16.86 34.33
C LEU A 10 6.68 -17.30 32.85
N ALA A 11 5.63 -16.95 32.11
CA ALA A 11 5.64 -17.06 30.67
C ALA A 11 6.60 -16.00 30.12
N SER A 12 7.80 -16.42 29.75
CA SER A 12 8.77 -15.61 29.02
C SER A 12 8.21 -15.34 27.64
N ALA A 13 7.63 -14.15 27.44
CA ALA A 13 7.36 -13.62 26.11
C ALA A 13 8.71 -13.38 25.42
N ALA A 14 9.16 -14.35 24.63
CA ALA A 14 10.27 -14.16 23.73
C ALA A 14 9.89 -13.09 22.72
N ALA A 15 10.27 -11.84 22.99
CA ALA A 15 10.25 -10.77 22.03
C ALA A 15 11.12 -11.20 20.85
N LEU A 16 10.49 -11.49 19.71
CA LEU A 16 11.17 -11.65 18.43
C LEU A 16 11.79 -10.29 18.05
N SER A 17 12.86 -9.91 18.71
CA SER A 17 13.71 -8.78 18.36
C SER A 17 14.53 -9.13 17.13
N GLY A 18 13.82 -9.34 16.01
CA GLY A 18 14.49 -9.39 14.73
C GLY A 18 15.02 -7.99 14.42
N CYS A 19 16.36 -7.86 14.30
CA CYS A 19 17.01 -6.58 14.00
C CYS A 19 16.33 -5.89 12.82
N ALA A 20 16.02 -4.60 12.99
CA ALA A 20 15.55 -3.75 11.91
C ALA A 20 16.66 -3.64 10.84
N ILE A 21 16.29 -3.76 9.57
CA ILE A 21 17.21 -3.68 8.43
C ILE A 21 17.02 -2.29 7.80
N ARG A 22 18.03 -1.43 7.88
CA ARG A 22 18.00 -0.13 7.23
C ARG A 22 18.27 -0.30 5.74
N VAL A 23 17.32 0.08 4.90
CA VAL A 23 17.48 0.19 3.46
C VAL A 23 18.02 1.59 3.19
N PRO A 24 19.28 1.75 2.72
CA PRO A 24 19.87 3.06 2.54
C PRO A 24 19.05 3.91 1.55
N ALA A 25 18.80 5.17 1.90
CA ALA A 25 18.24 6.12 0.95
C ALA A 25 19.28 6.48 -0.12
N PRO A 26 18.87 6.71 -1.37
CA PRO A 26 19.79 7.14 -2.41
C PRO A 26 20.34 8.55 -2.09
N LYS A 27 21.55 8.81 -2.56
CA LYS A 27 22.19 10.13 -2.49
C LYS A 27 21.98 10.87 -3.82
N SER A 28 20.76 11.31 -4.07
CA SER A 28 20.47 12.20 -5.20
C SER A 28 20.36 13.64 -4.70
N ALA A 29 20.68 14.61 -5.56
CA ALA A 29 20.44 16.01 -5.24
C ALA A 29 18.94 16.20 -4.91
N ALA A 30 18.64 16.83 -3.78
CA ALA A 30 17.28 17.12 -3.41
C ALA A 30 16.68 18.10 -4.42
N ALA A 31 15.74 17.63 -5.21
CA ALA A 31 14.89 18.47 -6.04
C ALA A 31 13.82 19.14 -5.15
N GLY A 32 13.25 20.24 -5.60
CA GLY A 32 12.04 20.79 -4.96
C GLY A 32 10.87 19.79 -5.06
N PRO A 33 9.76 20.04 -4.32
CA PRO A 33 8.63 19.11 -4.31
C PRO A 33 8.02 18.84 -5.69
N GLN A 34 7.96 19.85 -6.55
CA GLN A 34 7.47 19.72 -7.93
C GLN A 34 8.36 18.85 -8.79
N ASP A 35 9.69 19.04 -8.73
CA ASP A 35 10.64 18.23 -9.47
C ASP A 35 10.66 16.78 -8.99
N ALA A 36 10.52 16.58 -7.67
CA ALA A 36 10.42 15.26 -7.08
C ALA A 36 9.17 14.52 -7.56
N LEU A 37 8.00 15.18 -7.54
CA LEU A 37 6.76 14.60 -8.04
C LEU A 37 6.81 14.34 -9.54
N ALA A 38 7.42 15.22 -10.32
CA ALA A 38 7.66 15.02 -11.75
C ALA A 38 8.59 13.82 -12.01
N ALA A 39 9.60 13.60 -11.19
CA ALA A 39 10.44 12.40 -11.27
C ALA A 39 9.63 11.13 -11.01
N TRP A 40 8.78 11.12 -9.98
CA TRP A 40 7.87 10.00 -9.72
C TRP A 40 6.89 9.77 -10.88
N SER A 41 6.35 10.82 -11.46
CA SER A 41 5.48 10.75 -12.65
C SER A 41 6.20 10.07 -13.82
N ARG A 42 7.47 10.41 -14.09
CA ARG A 42 8.26 9.75 -15.15
C ARG A 42 8.50 8.27 -14.88
N VAL A 43 8.76 7.89 -13.62
CA VAL A 43 8.87 6.47 -13.24
C VAL A 43 7.57 5.72 -13.57
N LEU A 44 6.43 6.25 -13.13
CA LEU A 44 5.13 5.61 -13.36
C LEU A 44 4.80 5.53 -14.85
N TYR A 45 4.97 6.63 -15.59
CA TYR A 45 4.66 6.66 -17.02
C TYR A 45 5.51 5.70 -17.83
N ARG A 46 6.81 5.61 -17.52
CA ARG A 46 7.79 4.84 -18.30
C ARG A 46 7.75 3.34 -17.98
N PHE A 47 7.56 2.95 -16.72
CA PHE A 47 7.77 1.58 -16.26
C PHE A 47 6.51 0.87 -15.79
N VAL A 48 5.36 1.55 -15.79
CA VAL A 48 4.06 0.93 -15.48
C VAL A 48 3.23 0.88 -16.75
N ASP A 49 2.71 -0.31 -17.09
CA ASP A 49 1.82 -0.46 -18.25
C ASP A 49 0.37 -0.08 -17.91
N GLU A 50 -0.50 -0.07 -18.91
CA GLU A 50 -1.91 0.25 -18.76
C GLU A 50 -2.70 -0.75 -17.89
N ARG A 51 -2.13 -1.92 -17.64
CA ARG A 51 -2.67 -2.93 -16.73
C ARG A 51 -2.13 -2.78 -15.31
N GLY A 52 -1.29 -1.78 -15.07
CA GLY A 52 -0.63 -1.54 -13.78
C GLY A 52 0.50 -2.53 -13.47
N LYS A 53 1.03 -3.25 -14.49
CA LYS A 53 2.19 -4.12 -14.34
C LYS A 53 3.48 -3.31 -14.46
N ILE A 54 4.53 -3.78 -13.80
CA ILE A 54 5.75 -3.01 -13.58
C ILE A 54 6.94 -3.69 -14.26
N ASP A 55 7.71 -2.93 -15.03
CA ASP A 55 9.04 -3.32 -15.50
C ASP A 55 10.09 -3.05 -14.40
N PHE A 56 10.18 -3.94 -13.44
CA PHE A 56 11.15 -3.83 -12.33
C PHE A 56 12.60 -3.79 -12.81
N SER A 57 12.92 -4.53 -13.87
CA SER A 57 14.26 -4.58 -14.44
C SER A 57 14.63 -3.27 -15.10
N GLY A 58 13.68 -2.69 -15.86
CA GLY A 58 13.84 -1.37 -16.46
C GLY A 58 14.03 -0.27 -15.42
N VAL A 59 13.25 -0.29 -14.34
CA VAL A 59 13.46 0.65 -13.21
C VAL A 59 14.84 0.44 -12.58
N ALA A 60 15.26 -0.80 -12.32
CA ALA A 60 16.54 -1.10 -11.71
C ALA A 60 17.73 -0.62 -12.56
N ALA A 61 17.60 -0.73 -13.89
CA ALA A 61 18.61 -0.25 -14.84
C ALA A 61 18.61 1.28 -15.01
N ASN A 62 17.51 1.98 -14.68
CA ASN A 62 17.32 3.41 -14.91
C ASN A 62 16.78 4.10 -13.65
N ARG A 63 17.50 4.02 -12.54
CA ARG A 63 17.04 4.41 -11.21
C ARG A 63 16.93 5.92 -10.96
N GLY A 64 17.52 6.75 -11.80
CA GLY A 64 17.71 8.18 -11.52
C GLY A 64 16.46 8.91 -11.02
N ASP A 65 15.32 8.73 -11.71
CA ASP A 65 14.06 9.36 -11.32
C ASP A 65 13.47 8.77 -10.02
N LEU A 66 13.53 7.44 -9.83
CA LEU A 66 13.10 6.82 -8.57
C LEU A 66 13.99 7.26 -7.40
N ASP A 67 15.31 7.28 -7.61
CA ASP A 67 16.26 7.69 -6.60
C ASP A 67 16.09 9.18 -6.22
N ALA A 68 15.79 10.06 -7.20
CA ALA A 68 15.49 11.46 -6.93
C ALA A 68 14.24 11.61 -6.04
N TYR A 69 13.16 10.89 -6.37
CA TYR A 69 11.94 10.95 -5.59
C TYR A 69 12.11 10.36 -4.17
N VAL A 70 12.76 9.19 -4.05
CA VAL A 70 13.03 8.55 -2.75
C VAL A 70 13.98 9.39 -1.90
N SER A 71 14.96 10.07 -2.50
CA SER A 71 15.85 11.00 -1.81
C SER A 71 15.09 12.21 -1.23
N TRP A 72 14.11 12.73 -1.97
CA TRP A 72 13.24 13.80 -1.49
C TRP A 72 12.34 13.30 -0.34
N ILE A 73 11.68 12.13 -0.48
CA ILE A 73 10.89 11.50 0.60
C ILE A 73 11.74 11.34 1.87
N ALA A 74 13.01 10.97 1.72
CA ALA A 74 13.89 10.74 2.86
C ALA A 74 14.08 12.02 3.72
N GLN A 75 13.93 13.21 3.14
CA GLN A 75 14.16 14.49 3.80
C GLN A 75 12.85 15.20 4.16
N VAL A 76 11.81 15.07 3.33
CA VAL A 76 10.56 15.83 3.42
C VAL A 76 9.38 14.89 3.70
N SER A 77 8.55 15.26 4.67
CA SER A 77 7.28 14.58 4.98
C SER A 77 6.31 15.55 5.66
N PRO A 78 5.01 15.25 5.72
CA PRO A 78 4.05 16.04 6.47
C PRO A 78 4.42 16.26 7.94
N THR A 79 5.20 15.35 8.52
CA THR A 79 5.69 15.48 9.90
C THR A 79 6.91 16.39 10.01
N SER A 80 7.87 16.32 9.07
CA SER A 80 9.10 17.13 9.11
C SER A 80 8.92 18.53 8.53
N SER A 81 7.99 18.70 7.58
CA SER A 81 7.80 19.92 6.81
C SER A 81 6.30 20.26 6.65
N PRO A 82 5.53 20.40 7.74
CA PRO A 82 4.06 20.50 7.68
C PRO A 82 3.54 21.66 6.83
N ALA A 83 4.29 22.74 6.70
CA ALA A 83 3.91 23.88 5.88
C ALA A 83 3.79 23.55 4.38
N GLU A 84 4.53 22.56 3.89
CA GLU A 84 4.46 22.09 2.49
C GLU A 84 3.20 21.28 2.18
N PHE A 85 2.45 20.86 3.19
CA PHE A 85 1.27 19.99 3.11
C PHE A 85 0.00 20.62 3.69
N SER A 86 -0.11 21.94 3.62
CA SER A 86 -1.25 22.71 4.14
C SER A 86 -2.50 22.61 3.28
N GLU A 87 -2.37 22.27 2.00
CA GLU A 87 -3.48 22.05 1.09
C GLU A 87 -4.27 20.80 1.47
N SER A 88 -5.60 20.87 1.30
CA SER A 88 -6.48 19.72 1.52
C SER A 88 -6.09 18.56 0.61
N GLY A 89 -5.94 17.37 1.18
CA GLY A 89 -5.53 16.17 0.43
C GLY A 89 -4.01 16.01 0.28
N ALA A 90 -3.19 17.07 0.43
CA ALA A 90 -1.75 17.02 0.19
C ALA A 90 -1.04 15.96 1.04
N THR A 91 -1.37 15.88 2.32
CA THR A 91 -0.83 14.87 3.24
C THR A 91 -1.14 13.45 2.77
N LEU A 92 -2.38 13.17 2.38
CA LEU A 92 -2.77 11.84 1.95
C LEU A 92 -2.19 11.48 0.58
N ALA A 93 -2.21 12.40 -0.39
CA ALA A 93 -1.58 12.23 -1.70
C ALA A 93 -0.08 11.91 -1.55
N TYR A 94 0.63 12.68 -0.70
CA TYR A 94 2.03 12.40 -0.38
C TYR A 94 2.22 10.99 0.16
N TYR A 95 1.45 10.58 1.17
CA TYR A 95 1.65 9.27 1.80
C TYR A 95 1.35 8.12 0.85
N VAL A 96 0.34 8.23 -0.02
CA VAL A 96 0.03 7.21 -1.03
C VAL A 96 1.18 7.09 -2.04
N ASN A 97 1.67 8.21 -2.57
CA ASN A 97 2.81 8.23 -3.47
C ASN A 97 4.09 7.71 -2.80
N ALA A 98 4.37 8.15 -1.57
CA ALA A 98 5.53 7.70 -0.81
C ALA A 98 5.49 6.20 -0.54
N TYR A 99 4.33 5.65 -0.14
CA TYR A 99 4.18 4.21 0.05
C TYR A 99 4.50 3.44 -1.22
N ASN A 100 3.92 3.84 -2.35
CA ASN A 100 4.10 3.17 -3.63
C ASN A 100 5.56 3.25 -4.12
N ALA A 101 6.19 4.41 -4.02
CA ALA A 101 7.58 4.59 -4.41
C ALA A 101 8.54 3.82 -3.49
N LEU A 102 8.32 3.86 -2.17
CA LEU A 102 9.13 3.14 -1.21
C LEU A 102 8.95 1.62 -1.32
N ALA A 103 7.75 1.13 -1.65
CA ALA A 103 7.51 -0.29 -1.93
C ALA A 103 8.28 -0.74 -3.18
N LEU A 104 8.22 0.05 -4.28
CA LEU A 104 8.99 -0.21 -5.50
C LEU A 104 10.49 -0.21 -5.23
N TYR A 105 10.97 0.79 -4.51
CA TYR A 105 12.38 0.91 -4.12
C TYR A 105 12.84 -0.29 -3.29
N ASN A 106 12.01 -0.74 -2.34
CA ASN A 106 12.32 -1.88 -1.48
C ASN A 106 12.35 -3.21 -2.24
N VAL A 107 11.46 -3.41 -3.25
CA VAL A 107 11.53 -4.59 -4.15
C VAL A 107 12.85 -4.63 -4.90
N ILE A 108 13.32 -3.48 -5.43
CA ILE A 108 14.60 -3.39 -6.14
C ILE A 108 15.76 -3.65 -5.18
N ALA A 109 15.73 -3.05 -3.99
CA ALA A 109 16.76 -3.27 -2.96
C ALA A 109 16.80 -4.73 -2.46
N ALA A 110 15.67 -5.44 -2.51
CA ALA A 110 15.58 -6.87 -2.19
C ALA A 110 16.03 -7.79 -3.33
N GLY A 111 16.48 -7.25 -4.47
CA GLY A 111 16.96 -8.02 -5.62
C GLY A 111 15.84 -8.54 -6.53
N ILE A 112 14.68 -7.88 -6.52
CA ILE A 112 13.53 -8.20 -7.37
C ILE A 112 13.13 -9.69 -7.23
N PRO A 113 12.72 -10.15 -6.06
CA PRO A 113 12.39 -11.56 -5.82
C PRO A 113 11.20 -11.98 -6.71
N PRO A 114 11.02 -13.28 -7.02
CA PRO A 114 9.88 -13.72 -7.82
C PRO A 114 8.54 -13.47 -7.14
N GLU A 115 8.52 -13.49 -5.80
CA GLU A 115 7.35 -13.29 -4.95
C GLU A 115 7.75 -12.68 -3.59
N LEU A 116 6.80 -12.11 -2.87
CA LEU A 116 7.03 -11.53 -1.54
C LEU A 116 6.64 -12.46 -0.39
N SER A 117 6.00 -13.61 -0.63
CA SER A 117 5.51 -14.51 0.42
C SER A 117 6.62 -14.96 1.37
N SER A 118 7.79 -15.33 0.85
CA SER A 118 8.95 -15.81 1.60
C SER A 118 9.66 -14.72 2.41
N ILE A 119 9.57 -13.46 1.97
CA ILE A 119 10.23 -12.31 2.63
C ILE A 119 9.24 -11.33 3.27
N LYS A 120 7.97 -11.69 3.38
CA LYS A 120 6.88 -10.80 3.79
C LYS A 120 7.14 -10.07 5.11
N VAL A 121 7.62 -10.81 6.14
CA VAL A 121 7.92 -10.21 7.44
C VAL A 121 9.07 -9.21 7.33
N ARG A 122 10.12 -9.55 6.58
CA ARG A 122 11.22 -8.64 6.30
C ARG A 122 10.70 -7.40 5.58
N PHE A 123 10.04 -7.58 4.44
CA PHE A 123 9.61 -6.52 3.53
C PHE A 123 8.68 -5.49 4.18
N PHE A 124 7.67 -5.93 4.94
CA PHE A 124 6.68 -5.03 5.51
C PHE A 124 7.04 -4.53 6.92
N TYR A 125 7.75 -5.31 7.73
CA TYR A 125 7.91 -5.01 9.16
C TYR A 125 9.34 -4.71 9.57
N ARG A 126 10.36 -5.31 8.93
CA ARG A 126 11.76 -5.20 9.36
C ARG A 126 12.58 -4.23 8.53
N ASP A 127 12.34 -4.17 7.22
CA ASP A 127 12.99 -3.20 6.36
C ASP A 127 12.54 -1.78 6.77
N ARG A 128 13.51 -0.92 7.01
CA ARG A 128 13.33 0.47 7.41
C ARG A 128 13.77 1.37 6.28
N LEU A 129 12.85 2.18 5.81
CA LEU A 129 13.01 3.17 4.76
C LEU A 129 13.04 4.55 5.40
N LEU A 130 13.81 5.47 4.84
CA LEU A 130 13.92 6.82 5.39
C LEU A 130 12.79 7.70 4.83
N MET A 131 12.08 8.41 5.71
CA MET A 131 11.01 9.34 5.34
C MET A 131 11.00 10.52 6.31
N GLY A 132 11.21 11.74 5.80
CA GLY A 132 11.25 12.96 6.63
C GLY A 132 12.28 12.90 7.77
N GLY A 133 13.45 12.29 7.53
CA GLY A 133 14.50 12.09 8.53
C GLY A 133 14.27 10.91 9.49
N ALA A 134 13.12 10.24 9.44
CA ALA A 134 12.79 9.12 10.33
C ALA A 134 12.75 7.77 9.61
N TRP A 135 13.21 6.71 10.31
CA TRP A 135 13.16 5.34 9.80
C TRP A 135 11.79 4.71 10.02
N ILE A 136 11.09 4.37 8.93
CA ILE A 136 9.74 3.79 8.97
C ILE A 136 9.68 2.49 8.18
N SER A 137 8.85 1.54 8.59
CA SER A 137 8.51 0.37 7.77
C SER A 137 7.25 0.63 6.95
N LEU A 138 7.06 -0.10 5.84
CA LEU A 138 5.83 0.00 5.04
C LEU A 138 4.59 -0.27 5.90
N TYR A 139 4.65 -1.25 6.80
CA TYR A 139 3.56 -1.52 7.74
C TYR A 139 3.27 -0.31 8.65
N ALA A 140 4.29 0.35 9.17
CA ALA A 140 4.10 1.51 10.05
C ALA A 140 3.58 2.73 9.26
N LEU A 141 4.08 2.96 8.04
CA LEU A 141 3.58 4.00 7.15
C LEU A 141 2.08 3.81 6.87
N GLU A 142 1.67 2.61 6.50
CA GLU A 142 0.27 2.30 6.23
C GLU A 142 -0.60 2.40 7.49
N ASN A 143 -0.22 1.73 8.58
CA ASN A 143 -1.11 1.54 9.73
C ASN A 143 -1.09 2.68 10.74
N ARG A 144 -0.02 3.50 10.79
CA ARG A 144 0.13 4.60 11.76
C ARG A 144 -0.05 5.98 11.14
N LEU A 145 0.14 6.12 9.82
CA LEU A 145 0.06 7.42 9.15
C LEU A 145 -1.09 7.48 8.14
N ILE A 146 -1.25 6.49 7.27
CA ILE A 146 -2.27 6.52 6.20
C ILE A 146 -3.65 6.17 6.74
N ARG A 147 -3.82 4.99 7.33
CA ARG A 147 -5.14 4.49 7.79
C ARG A 147 -5.82 5.37 8.83
N PRO A 148 -5.11 6.02 9.79
CA PRO A 148 -5.72 6.95 10.73
C PRO A 148 -6.37 8.18 10.09
N LEU A 149 -6.03 8.54 8.84
CA LEU A 149 -6.69 9.62 8.10
C LEU A 149 -8.13 9.27 7.70
N GLY A 150 -8.56 7.99 7.83
CA GLY A 150 -9.96 7.59 7.77
C GLY A 150 -10.55 7.49 6.35
N GLU A 151 -9.70 7.44 5.31
CA GLU A 151 -10.10 7.30 3.92
C GLU A 151 -9.90 5.84 3.42
N PRO A 152 -10.94 5.00 3.40
CA PRO A 152 -10.77 3.57 3.06
C PRO A 152 -10.44 3.31 1.59
N ARG A 153 -10.68 4.27 0.66
CA ARG A 153 -10.31 4.12 -0.75
C ARG A 153 -8.81 4.02 -0.95
N VAL A 154 -7.98 4.42 0.03
CA VAL A 154 -6.52 4.23 -0.03
C VAL A 154 -6.13 2.79 -0.27
N HIS A 155 -6.92 1.82 0.21
CA HIS A 155 -6.67 0.40 -0.01
C HIS A 155 -6.76 -0.04 -1.48
N PHE A 156 -7.28 0.82 -2.36
CA PHE A 156 -7.31 0.64 -3.82
C PHE A 156 -6.25 1.48 -4.55
N ALA A 157 -5.49 2.29 -3.80
CA ALA A 157 -4.41 3.15 -4.29
C ALA A 157 -3.01 2.69 -3.83
N LEU A 158 -2.93 2.00 -2.68
CA LEU A 158 -1.68 1.46 -2.17
C LEU A 158 -1.31 0.17 -2.91
N ASN A 159 -0.08 0.12 -3.43
CA ASN A 159 0.41 -1.02 -4.19
C ASN A 159 1.69 -1.57 -3.56
N CYS A 160 1.62 -2.80 -3.07
CA CYS A 160 2.78 -3.51 -2.50
C CYS A 160 3.56 -4.33 -3.55
N MET A 161 3.41 -4.01 -4.84
CA MET A 161 4.17 -4.54 -5.96
C MET A 161 3.85 -6.01 -6.34
N VAL A 162 2.75 -6.59 -5.84
CA VAL A 162 2.35 -7.96 -6.17
C VAL A 162 1.08 -8.02 -7.02
N ARG A 163 0.81 -9.16 -7.65
CA ARG A 163 -0.30 -9.35 -8.60
C ARG A 163 -1.68 -9.05 -8.04
N ARG A 164 -1.90 -9.29 -6.74
CA ARG A 164 -3.21 -9.02 -6.10
C ARG A 164 -3.34 -7.61 -5.53
N CYS A 165 -2.31 -6.77 -5.60
CA CYS A 165 -2.47 -5.36 -5.32
C CYS A 165 -3.43 -4.71 -6.33
N PRO A 166 -4.10 -3.61 -5.98
CA PRO A 166 -4.77 -2.75 -6.94
C PRO A 166 -3.82 -2.34 -8.06
N ARG A 167 -4.35 -1.90 -9.19
CA ARG A 167 -3.48 -1.40 -10.27
C ARG A 167 -2.70 -0.19 -9.80
N LEU A 168 -1.40 -0.18 -10.06
CA LEU A 168 -0.61 1.03 -9.90
C LEU A 168 -0.92 1.95 -11.10
N PRO A 169 -1.39 3.19 -10.88
CA PRO A 169 -1.65 4.11 -11.99
C PRO A 169 -0.34 4.60 -12.61
N ARG A 170 -0.43 5.06 -13.85
CA ARG A 170 0.71 5.64 -14.59
C ARG A 170 0.95 7.12 -14.28
N TYR A 171 0.31 7.63 -13.26
CA TYR A 171 0.39 9.01 -12.78
C TYR A 171 0.46 9.04 -11.25
N PRO A 172 1.07 10.05 -10.63
CA PRO A 172 1.07 10.23 -9.20
C PRO A 172 -0.31 10.69 -8.71
N PHE A 173 -0.63 10.41 -7.46
CA PHE A 173 -1.78 11.02 -6.79
C PHE A 173 -1.47 12.50 -6.53
N ASP A 174 -2.40 13.37 -6.92
CA ASP A 174 -2.32 14.82 -6.80
C ASP A 174 -3.29 15.33 -5.73
N ALA A 175 -2.90 16.33 -4.96
CA ALA A 175 -3.72 16.87 -3.87
C ALA A 175 -5.06 17.42 -4.36
N GLY A 176 -5.05 18.18 -5.45
CA GLY A 176 -6.26 18.77 -6.04
C GLY A 176 -7.21 17.77 -6.70
N GLU A 177 -6.67 16.65 -7.18
CA GLU A 177 -7.41 15.60 -7.88
C GLU A 177 -7.66 14.36 -7.02
N LEU A 178 -7.20 14.36 -5.75
CA LEU A 178 -7.13 13.17 -4.92
C LEU A 178 -8.46 12.44 -4.77
N ASP A 179 -9.54 13.16 -4.54
CA ASP A 179 -10.87 12.56 -4.35
C ASP A 179 -11.33 11.81 -5.62
N ALA A 180 -11.21 12.45 -6.78
CA ALA A 180 -11.54 11.86 -8.07
C ALA A 180 -10.63 10.66 -8.41
N GLN A 181 -9.33 10.75 -8.10
CA GLN A 181 -8.37 9.68 -8.34
C GLN A 181 -8.65 8.45 -7.45
N LEU A 182 -8.96 8.67 -6.17
CA LEU A 182 -9.33 7.59 -5.25
C LEU A 182 -10.66 6.94 -5.64
N ASP A 183 -11.64 7.73 -6.08
CA ASP A 183 -12.93 7.21 -6.56
C ASP A 183 -12.73 6.35 -7.83
N SER A 184 -11.92 6.84 -8.77
CA SER A 184 -11.57 6.10 -9.98
C SER A 184 -10.85 4.79 -9.67
N ALA A 185 -9.90 4.79 -8.73
CA ALA A 185 -9.20 3.59 -8.29
C ALA A 185 -10.16 2.56 -7.67
N ALA A 186 -11.10 3.02 -6.83
CA ALA A 186 -12.13 2.16 -6.24
C ALA A 186 -13.07 1.57 -7.31
N ARG A 187 -13.57 2.39 -8.24
CA ARG A 187 -14.43 1.92 -9.35
C ARG A 187 -13.70 0.90 -10.21
N LEU A 188 -12.46 1.17 -10.59
CA LEU A 188 -11.64 0.23 -11.37
C LEU A 188 -11.45 -1.08 -10.61
N PHE A 189 -11.11 -1.03 -9.32
CA PHE A 189 -10.92 -2.21 -8.50
C PHE A 189 -12.17 -3.09 -8.46
N PHE A 190 -13.34 -2.49 -8.22
CA PHE A 190 -14.61 -3.23 -8.12
C PHE A 190 -15.22 -3.63 -9.47
N SER A 191 -14.71 -3.15 -10.59
CA SER A 191 -15.12 -3.58 -11.93
C SER A 191 -14.35 -4.80 -12.44
N GLU A 192 -13.18 -5.09 -11.86
CA GLU A 192 -12.30 -6.16 -12.32
C GLU A 192 -12.70 -7.54 -11.78
N GLU A 193 -12.89 -8.52 -12.65
CA GLU A 193 -13.19 -9.91 -12.28
C GLU A 193 -12.11 -10.54 -11.38
N ARG A 194 -10.85 -10.11 -11.52
CA ARG A 194 -9.78 -10.57 -10.63
C ARG A 194 -10.00 -10.17 -9.17
N ASN A 195 -10.79 -9.13 -8.89
CA ASN A 195 -11.06 -8.60 -7.57
C ASN A 195 -12.47 -8.92 -7.07
N VAL A 196 -13.44 -9.08 -7.99
CA VAL A 196 -14.85 -9.35 -7.67
C VAL A 196 -15.40 -10.40 -8.61
N ARG A 197 -15.79 -11.55 -8.09
CA ARG A 197 -16.43 -12.63 -8.86
C ARG A 197 -17.82 -12.91 -8.30
N LEU A 198 -18.79 -12.92 -9.19
CA LEU A 198 -20.19 -13.22 -8.84
C LEU A 198 -20.51 -14.66 -9.19
N ASP A 199 -21.20 -15.34 -8.26
CA ASP A 199 -21.79 -16.66 -8.49
C ASP A 199 -23.30 -16.57 -8.18
N PRO A 200 -24.12 -16.20 -9.19
CA PRO A 200 -25.57 -16.09 -9.01
C PRO A 200 -26.23 -17.39 -8.59
N GLY A 201 -25.75 -18.54 -9.08
CA GLY A 201 -26.30 -19.85 -8.74
C GLY A 201 -26.17 -20.19 -7.26
N ARG A 202 -25.08 -19.75 -6.63
CA ARG A 202 -24.83 -19.91 -5.18
C ARG A 202 -25.20 -18.68 -4.35
N ARG A 203 -25.66 -17.61 -4.98
CA ARG A 203 -25.90 -16.30 -4.34
C ARG A 203 -24.68 -15.85 -3.51
N THR A 204 -23.49 -15.91 -4.14
CA THR A 204 -22.22 -15.66 -3.47
C THR A 204 -21.41 -14.66 -4.28
N VAL A 205 -20.76 -13.72 -3.59
CA VAL A 205 -19.72 -12.86 -4.15
C VAL A 205 -18.37 -13.22 -3.55
N ARG A 206 -17.35 -13.34 -4.41
CA ARG A 206 -15.98 -13.52 -3.97
C ARG A 206 -15.22 -12.21 -4.18
N PHE A 207 -14.82 -11.60 -3.08
CA PHE A 207 -13.99 -10.40 -3.08
C PHE A 207 -12.50 -10.73 -2.96
N SER A 208 -11.62 -9.85 -3.47
CA SER A 208 -10.21 -9.85 -3.11
C SER A 208 -10.03 -9.85 -1.59
N GLU A 209 -9.02 -10.57 -1.08
CA GLU A 209 -8.67 -10.57 0.35
C GLU A 209 -8.32 -9.18 0.90
N ILE A 210 -8.09 -8.18 0.08
CA ILE A 210 -7.97 -6.78 0.53
C ILE A 210 -9.19 -6.38 1.38
N LEU A 211 -10.40 -6.78 0.97
CA LEU A 211 -11.60 -6.47 1.73
C LEU A 211 -11.62 -7.20 3.09
N ARG A 212 -11.02 -8.39 3.17
CA ARG A 212 -10.85 -9.14 4.42
C ARG A 212 -9.81 -8.47 5.34
N PHE A 213 -8.66 -8.09 4.78
CA PHE A 213 -7.56 -7.49 5.56
C PHE A 213 -7.97 -6.17 6.21
N TYR A 214 -8.78 -5.39 5.52
CA TYR A 214 -9.17 -4.03 5.93
C TYR A 214 -10.67 -3.89 6.19
N THR A 215 -11.37 -4.97 6.51
CA THR A 215 -12.83 -5.00 6.78
C THR A 215 -13.27 -3.86 7.69
N LYS A 216 -12.53 -3.60 8.77
CA LYS A 216 -12.90 -2.55 9.75
C LYS A 216 -12.91 -1.15 9.14
N ASP A 217 -12.04 -0.87 8.17
CA ASP A 217 -11.98 0.45 7.54
C ASP A 217 -13.15 0.66 6.59
N PHE A 218 -13.53 -0.37 5.84
CA PHE A 218 -14.69 -0.33 4.93
C PHE A 218 -16.01 -0.24 5.69
N LEU A 219 -16.14 -0.97 6.80
CA LEU A 219 -17.36 -0.96 7.62
C LEU A 219 -17.60 0.34 8.39
N ARG A 220 -16.65 1.27 8.40
CA ARG A 220 -16.88 2.65 8.88
C ARG A 220 -17.72 3.48 7.90
N LYS A 221 -17.81 3.06 6.63
CA LYS A 221 -18.50 3.80 5.55
C LYS A 221 -19.74 3.09 5.01
N ALA A 222 -19.95 1.81 5.35
CA ALA A 222 -21.08 1.05 4.88
C ALA A 222 -21.42 -0.10 5.86
N PRO A 223 -22.69 -0.57 5.90
CA PRO A 223 -23.11 -1.61 6.84
C PRO A 223 -22.58 -3.01 6.52
N SER A 224 -22.07 -3.24 5.31
CA SER A 224 -21.47 -4.52 4.90
C SER A 224 -20.43 -4.30 3.79
N LEU A 225 -19.60 -5.33 3.53
CA LEU A 225 -18.64 -5.29 2.42
C LEU A 225 -19.35 -5.22 1.06
N ILE A 226 -20.51 -5.87 0.91
CA ILE A 226 -21.32 -5.75 -0.32
C ILE A 226 -21.86 -4.33 -0.46
N ALA A 227 -22.41 -3.76 0.61
CA ALA A 227 -22.89 -2.37 0.57
C ALA A 227 -21.76 -1.39 0.22
N TYR A 228 -20.55 -1.59 0.78
CA TYR A 228 -19.39 -0.78 0.44
C TYR A 228 -19.00 -0.92 -1.06
N ALA A 229 -18.89 -2.16 -1.55
CA ALA A 229 -18.59 -2.41 -2.96
C ALA A 229 -19.63 -1.77 -3.89
N ASN A 230 -20.89 -1.80 -3.50
CA ASN A 230 -22.00 -1.22 -4.25
C ASN A 230 -21.94 0.32 -4.35
N LEU A 231 -21.14 1.03 -3.56
CA LEU A 231 -20.90 2.46 -3.77
C LEU A 231 -20.21 2.72 -5.11
N TYR A 232 -19.34 1.80 -5.55
CA TYR A 232 -18.45 1.97 -6.70
C TYR A 232 -18.83 1.13 -7.92
N ARG A 233 -19.71 0.14 -7.78
CA ARG A 233 -20.14 -0.74 -8.87
C ARG A 233 -21.31 -0.14 -9.64
N VAL A 234 -21.33 -0.32 -10.97
CA VAL A 234 -22.49 -0.04 -11.82
C VAL A 234 -23.59 -1.06 -11.51
N GLU A 235 -23.30 -2.33 -11.75
CA GLU A 235 -24.22 -3.42 -11.42
C GLU A 235 -24.11 -3.77 -9.94
N LYS A 236 -25.21 -3.58 -9.21
CA LYS A 236 -25.24 -3.81 -7.76
C LYS A 236 -25.35 -5.30 -7.43
N ILE A 237 -24.63 -5.71 -6.41
CA ILE A 237 -24.69 -7.05 -5.84
C ILE A 237 -25.84 -7.07 -4.83
N PRO A 238 -26.74 -8.07 -4.86
CA PRO A 238 -27.78 -8.19 -3.84
C PRO A 238 -27.17 -8.28 -2.43
N LEU A 239 -27.75 -7.53 -1.47
CA LEU A 239 -27.17 -7.38 -0.14
C LEU A 239 -27.26 -8.66 0.71
N ASP A 240 -28.12 -9.58 0.35
CA ASP A 240 -28.36 -10.86 1.00
C ASP A 240 -27.47 -12.00 0.51
N TRP A 241 -26.54 -11.71 -0.41
CA TRP A 241 -25.56 -12.70 -0.87
C TRP A 241 -24.50 -12.97 0.20
N SER A 242 -23.98 -14.19 0.19
CA SER A 242 -22.82 -14.57 1.01
C SER A 242 -21.52 -13.99 0.44
N VAL A 243 -20.54 -13.77 1.33
CA VAL A 243 -19.22 -13.24 0.97
C VAL A 243 -18.18 -14.33 1.17
N GLU A 244 -17.41 -14.61 0.13
CA GLU A 244 -16.19 -15.41 0.15
C GLU A 244 -15.00 -14.54 -0.29
N PHE A 245 -13.77 -15.07 -0.17
CA PHE A 245 -12.57 -14.32 -0.57
C PHE A 245 -11.73 -15.08 -1.58
N ILE A 246 -11.16 -14.33 -2.52
CA ILE A 246 -10.21 -14.82 -3.52
C ILE A 246 -8.83 -14.80 -2.88
N PRO A 247 -8.08 -15.93 -2.82
CA PRO A 247 -6.75 -15.99 -2.21
C PRO A 247 -5.78 -14.94 -2.76
N TYR A 248 -4.95 -14.37 -1.89
CA TYR A 248 -4.01 -13.32 -2.25
C TYR A 248 -2.76 -13.89 -2.92
N ASP A 249 -2.49 -13.46 -4.15
CA ASP A 249 -1.30 -13.85 -4.93
C ASP A 249 -0.15 -12.87 -4.66
N TRP A 250 0.88 -13.37 -3.97
CA TRP A 250 2.08 -12.62 -3.57
C TRP A 250 3.18 -12.60 -4.63
N THR A 251 2.96 -13.19 -5.81
CA THR A 251 3.88 -13.09 -6.96
C THR A 251 4.04 -11.64 -7.39
N LEU A 252 5.26 -11.20 -7.71
CA LEU A 252 5.48 -9.84 -8.20
C LEU A 252 4.66 -9.54 -9.46
N ASN A 253 4.11 -8.33 -9.52
CA ASN A 253 3.28 -7.83 -10.61
C ASN A 253 4.14 -7.35 -11.79
N ARG A 254 4.86 -8.27 -12.44
CA ARG A 254 5.77 -7.97 -13.56
C ARG A 254 5.01 -7.83 -14.88
N GLN A 255 5.57 -7.03 -15.80
CA GLN A 255 5.23 -7.05 -17.23
C GLN A 255 5.57 -8.38 -17.87
#